data_40ce00d1e273a3862656838807c8b87c
#
_entry.id   40ce00d1e273a3862656838807c8b87c
#
_cell.length_a   1.000
_cell.length_b   1.000
_cell.length_c   1.000
_cell.angle_alpha   90.00
_cell.angle_beta   90.00
_cell.angle_gamma   90.00
#
_symmetry.space_group_name_H-M   'P 1'
#
loop_
_entity.id
_entity.type
_entity.pdbx_description
1 polymer ?
#
loop_
_entity_poly.entity_id
_entity_poly.type
_entity_poly.pdbx_seq_one_letter_code
_entity_poly.pdbx_strand_id
1 'polypeptide(L)'
;MLSKEEVARLLEAAPSLKSKAALSVAYGAGLRVSEVANLKVSDIDSQRMTLRVEQGKGQRDRYVMLSPQLLELLRDWWRAARPQAWLFPGQNPVNPMTARQLCRAVHAAAQAAGIAKRVSPHTLRHSFATHLLEQGVDIRVIQVLLEMAT
;
A
#
# COMPACT_ATOMS: atom_id res chain seq x y z
N MET A 1 0.65 2.34 16.85
CA MET A 1 -0.22 1.57 15.96
C MET A 1 -1.57 2.25 15.85
N LEU A 2 -2.23 2.12 14.71
CA LEU A 2 -3.52 2.75 14.46
C LEU A 2 -4.67 1.76 14.61
N SER A 3 -5.82 2.22 15.10
CA SER A 3 -7.07 1.45 15.06
C SER A 3 -7.60 1.39 13.64
N LYS A 4 -8.59 0.53 13.40
CA LYS A 4 -9.25 0.44 12.09
C LYS A 4 -9.92 1.76 11.72
N GLU A 5 -10.55 2.44 12.68
CA GLU A 5 -11.19 3.72 12.45
C GLU A 5 -10.16 4.80 12.12
N GLU A 6 -9.01 4.78 12.79
CA GLU A 6 -7.93 5.73 12.50
C GLU A 6 -7.36 5.50 11.09
N VAL A 7 -7.17 4.24 10.69
CA VAL A 7 -6.73 3.91 9.33
C VAL A 7 -7.75 4.42 8.32
N ALA A 8 -9.04 4.16 8.53
CA ALA A 8 -10.08 4.62 7.62
C ALA A 8 -10.07 6.14 7.47
N ARG A 9 -9.96 6.88 8.57
CA ARG A 9 -9.88 8.34 8.54
C ARG A 9 -8.64 8.83 7.80
N LEU A 10 -7.50 8.17 8.04
CA LEU A 10 -6.25 8.53 7.39
C LEU A 10 -6.35 8.35 5.88
N LEU A 11 -6.86 7.22 5.42
CA LEU A 11 -7.00 6.95 3.99
C LEU A 11 -7.97 7.92 3.32
N GLU A 12 -9.08 8.24 3.98
CA GLU A 12 -10.05 9.22 3.47
C GLU A 12 -9.46 10.63 3.41
N ALA A 13 -8.55 10.97 4.33
CA ALA A 13 -7.94 12.30 4.41
C ALA A 13 -6.71 12.45 3.51
N ALA A 14 -6.34 11.42 2.76
CA ALA A 14 -5.19 11.49 1.86
C ALA A 14 -5.33 12.66 0.87
N PRO A 15 -4.25 13.42 0.61
CA PRO A 15 -4.35 14.68 -0.12
C PRO A 15 -4.66 14.54 -1.61
N SER A 16 -4.49 13.35 -2.18
CA SER A 16 -4.76 13.11 -3.60
C SER A 16 -5.22 11.69 -3.80
N LEU A 17 -5.80 11.42 -4.97
CA LEU A 17 -6.20 10.06 -5.34
C LEU A 17 -4.99 9.15 -5.41
N LYS A 18 -3.87 9.64 -5.93
CA LYS A 18 -2.61 8.90 -5.97
C LYS A 18 -2.16 8.49 -4.57
N SER A 19 -2.14 9.44 -3.63
CA SER A 19 -1.77 9.18 -2.25
C SER A 19 -2.73 8.20 -1.59
N LYS A 20 -4.02 8.37 -1.79
CA LYS A 20 -5.04 7.46 -1.25
C LYS A 20 -4.82 6.04 -1.76
N ALA A 21 -4.58 5.87 -3.06
CA ALA A 21 -4.35 4.56 -3.65
C ALA A 21 -3.05 3.93 -3.11
N ALA A 22 -1.96 4.70 -3.05
CA ALA A 22 -0.68 4.19 -2.57
C ALA A 22 -0.74 3.78 -1.10
N LEU A 23 -1.33 4.61 -0.25
CA LEU A 23 -1.48 4.30 1.18
C LEU A 23 -2.43 3.13 1.41
N SER A 24 -3.48 3.02 0.60
CA SER A 24 -4.42 1.91 0.68
C SER A 24 -3.76 0.58 0.31
N VAL A 25 -2.85 0.58 -0.66
CA VAL A 25 -2.05 -0.61 -1.00
C VAL A 25 -1.11 -0.97 0.16
N ALA A 26 -0.44 0.04 0.73
CA ALA A 26 0.48 -0.19 1.85
C ALA A 26 -0.23 -0.87 3.03
N TYR A 27 -1.43 -0.41 3.35
CA TYR A 27 -2.22 -1.02 4.43
C TYR A 27 -2.91 -2.31 3.98
N GLY A 28 -3.62 -2.26 2.84
CA GLY A 28 -4.50 -3.36 2.41
C GLY A 28 -3.77 -4.63 1.99
N ALA A 29 -2.51 -4.50 1.55
CA ALA A 29 -1.67 -5.63 1.16
C ALA A 29 -0.45 -5.81 2.07
N GLY A 30 -0.27 -4.92 3.05
CA GLY A 30 0.83 -5.02 4.00
C GLY A 30 2.20 -4.82 3.40
N LEU A 31 2.31 -3.94 2.41
CA LEU A 31 3.56 -3.74 1.68
C LEU A 31 4.50 -2.76 2.38
N ARG A 32 5.79 -2.96 2.15
CA ARG A 32 6.83 -2.02 2.54
C ARG A 32 6.81 -0.80 1.61
N VAL A 33 7.35 0.31 2.09
CA VAL A 33 7.38 1.57 1.35
C VAL A 33 8.05 1.41 -0.02
N SER A 34 9.18 0.72 -0.09
CA SER A 34 9.88 0.49 -1.37
C SER A 34 9.07 -0.39 -2.32
N GLU A 35 8.35 -1.36 -1.77
CA GLU A 35 7.51 -2.24 -2.58
C GLU A 35 6.34 -1.47 -3.20
N VAL A 36 5.70 -0.60 -2.42
CA VAL A 36 4.62 0.25 -2.94
C VAL A 36 5.16 1.17 -4.04
N ALA A 37 6.29 1.83 -3.78
CA ALA A 37 6.88 2.78 -4.71
C ALA A 37 7.26 2.13 -6.04
N ASN A 38 7.69 0.88 -6.02
CA ASN A 38 8.19 0.18 -7.20
C ASN A 38 7.15 -0.70 -7.89
N LEU A 39 5.88 -0.59 -7.51
CA LEU A 39 4.82 -1.31 -8.20
C LEU A 39 4.65 -0.82 -9.63
N LYS A 40 4.40 -1.77 -10.53
CA LYS A 40 4.10 -1.48 -11.94
C LYS A 40 2.63 -1.77 -12.21
N VAL A 41 2.09 -1.09 -13.21
CA VAL A 41 0.71 -1.34 -13.65
C VAL A 41 0.53 -2.82 -13.99
N SER A 42 1.54 -3.44 -14.63
CA SER A 42 1.50 -4.85 -15.01
C SER A 42 1.52 -5.82 -13.83
N ASP A 43 1.80 -5.35 -12.62
CA ASP A 43 1.78 -6.20 -11.42
C ASP A 43 0.37 -6.52 -10.94
N ILE A 44 -0.63 -5.81 -11.42
CA ILE A 44 -2.03 -6.02 -11.03
C ILE A 44 -2.64 -7.09 -11.93
N ASP A 45 -3.13 -8.18 -11.31
CA ASP A 45 -3.87 -9.23 -12.02
C ASP A 45 -5.31 -9.23 -11.49
N SER A 46 -6.19 -8.57 -12.24
CA SER A 46 -7.59 -8.43 -11.83
C SER A 46 -8.38 -9.72 -11.95
N GLN A 47 -7.95 -10.64 -12.82
CA GLN A 47 -8.63 -11.93 -12.96
C GLN A 47 -8.37 -12.83 -11.78
N ARG A 48 -7.13 -12.86 -11.31
CA ARG A 48 -6.72 -13.66 -10.15
C ARG A 48 -6.89 -12.92 -8.83
N MET A 49 -7.21 -11.63 -8.88
CA MET A 49 -7.30 -10.77 -7.69
C MET A 49 -6.02 -10.78 -6.89
N THR A 50 -4.89 -10.62 -7.60
CA THR A 50 -3.56 -10.62 -6.99
C THR A 50 -2.74 -9.44 -7.45
N LEU A 51 -1.77 -9.10 -6.62
CA LEU A 51 -0.76 -8.08 -6.89
C LEU A 51 0.60 -8.74 -6.77
N ARG A 52 1.42 -8.65 -7.81
CA ARG A 52 2.78 -9.18 -7.77
C ARG A 52 3.70 -8.16 -7.13
N VAL A 53 4.48 -8.62 -6.16
CA VAL A 53 5.51 -7.81 -5.52
C VAL A 53 6.86 -8.34 -5.95
N GLU A 54 7.58 -7.58 -6.77
CA GLU A 54 8.90 -7.96 -7.22
C GLU A 54 9.89 -7.88 -6.07
N GLN A 55 10.66 -8.94 -5.89
CA GLN A 55 11.75 -8.97 -4.94
C GLN A 55 13.04 -8.58 -5.63
N GLY A 56 14.04 -8.16 -4.89
CA GLY A 56 15.35 -7.83 -5.43
C GLY A 56 16.09 -9.07 -5.94
N LYS A 57 17.33 -8.86 -6.34
CA LYS A 57 18.21 -9.89 -6.91
C LYS A 57 18.18 -11.19 -6.11
N GLY A 58 17.97 -12.31 -6.80
CA GLY A 58 18.06 -13.64 -6.21
C GLY A 58 16.88 -14.04 -5.35
N GLN A 59 15.85 -13.21 -5.24
CA GLN A 59 14.66 -13.51 -4.46
C GLN A 59 13.48 -13.75 -5.39
N ARG A 60 12.57 -14.63 -4.96
CA ARG A 60 11.35 -14.90 -5.71
C ARG A 60 10.34 -13.78 -5.51
N ASP A 61 9.60 -13.48 -6.58
CA ASP A 61 8.46 -12.59 -6.48
C ASP A 61 7.42 -13.23 -5.58
N ARG A 62 6.67 -12.38 -4.87
CA ARG A 62 5.54 -12.86 -4.08
C ARG A 62 4.26 -12.24 -4.61
N TYR A 63 3.15 -12.90 -4.32
CA TYR A 63 1.83 -12.45 -4.72
C TYR A 63 0.98 -12.21 -3.48
N VAL A 64 0.30 -11.08 -3.45
CA VAL A 64 -0.60 -10.73 -2.35
C VAL A 64 -2.01 -10.62 -2.89
N MET A 65 -2.99 -10.90 -2.03
CA MET A 65 -4.39 -10.83 -2.41
C MET A 65 -4.87 -9.39 -2.47
N LEU A 66 -5.67 -9.10 -3.50
CA LEU A 66 -6.37 -7.82 -3.61
C LEU A 66 -7.81 -7.99 -3.15
N SER A 67 -8.27 -7.08 -2.29
CA SER A 67 -9.70 -7.01 -2.00
C SER A 67 -10.42 -6.36 -3.18
N PRO A 68 -11.73 -6.64 -3.37
CA PRO A 68 -12.50 -5.95 -4.42
C PRO A 68 -12.47 -4.43 -4.27
N GLN A 69 -12.51 -3.93 -3.03
CA GLN A 69 -12.48 -2.49 -2.75
C GLN A 69 -11.15 -1.88 -3.16
N LEU A 70 -10.03 -2.56 -2.86
CA LEU A 70 -8.71 -2.08 -3.25
C LEU A 70 -8.56 -2.07 -4.77
N LEU A 71 -9.01 -3.12 -5.44
CA LEU A 71 -8.96 -3.17 -6.90
C LEU A 71 -9.76 -2.02 -7.53
N GLU A 72 -10.95 -1.72 -7.02
CA GLU A 72 -11.74 -0.60 -7.53
C GLU A 72 -11.04 0.75 -7.35
N LEU A 73 -10.39 0.95 -6.21
CA LEU A 73 -9.61 2.16 -5.97
C LEU A 73 -8.44 2.28 -6.95
N LEU A 74 -7.76 1.17 -7.22
CA LEU A 74 -6.67 1.15 -8.20
C LEU A 74 -7.18 1.41 -9.61
N ARG A 75 -8.37 0.92 -9.95
CA ARG A 75 -9.02 1.22 -11.24
C ARG A 75 -9.37 2.70 -11.35
N ASP A 76 -9.89 3.31 -10.29
CA ASP A 76 -10.20 4.74 -10.27
C ASP A 76 -8.94 5.56 -10.51
N TRP A 77 -7.84 5.20 -9.84
CA TRP A 77 -6.56 5.84 -10.05
C TRP A 77 -6.08 5.68 -11.50
N TRP A 78 -6.15 4.46 -12.03
CA TRP A 78 -5.73 4.19 -13.40
C TRP A 78 -6.55 5.01 -14.41
N ARG A 79 -7.86 5.08 -14.24
CA ARG A 79 -8.74 5.87 -15.11
C ARG A 79 -8.40 7.35 -15.06
N ALA A 80 -8.06 7.86 -13.89
CA ALA A 80 -7.77 9.28 -13.71
C ALA A 80 -6.42 9.67 -14.29
N ALA A 81 -5.38 8.87 -14.08
CA ALA A 81 -4.00 9.23 -14.37
C ALA A 81 -3.40 8.48 -15.55
N ARG A 82 -3.94 7.32 -15.93
CA ARG A 82 -3.42 6.46 -16.99
C ARG A 82 -1.91 6.23 -16.87
N PRO A 83 -1.41 5.79 -15.71
CA PRO A 83 0.01 5.53 -15.56
C PRO A 83 0.45 4.44 -16.54
N GLN A 84 1.66 4.59 -17.13
CA GLN A 84 2.08 3.69 -18.20
C GLN A 84 2.90 2.51 -17.69
N ALA A 85 3.95 2.79 -16.93
CA ALA A 85 4.85 1.74 -16.43
C ALA A 85 4.71 1.61 -14.91
N TRP A 86 5.10 2.64 -14.19
CA TRP A 86 4.99 2.67 -12.73
C TRP A 86 3.56 2.94 -12.33
N LEU A 87 3.05 2.16 -11.38
CA LEU A 87 1.69 2.37 -10.88
C LEU A 87 1.56 3.73 -10.21
N PHE A 88 2.58 4.13 -9.46
CA PHE A 88 2.65 5.44 -8.81
C PHE A 88 3.88 6.19 -9.30
N PRO A 89 3.75 6.92 -10.43
CA PRO A 89 4.91 7.63 -10.98
C PRO A 89 5.33 8.80 -10.11
N GLY A 90 6.63 9.16 -10.20
CA GLY A 90 7.16 10.35 -9.55
C GLY A 90 6.81 11.61 -10.31
N GLN A 91 7.45 12.72 -9.94
CA GLN A 91 7.28 13.99 -10.65
C GLN A 91 7.69 13.85 -12.12
N ASN A 92 8.79 13.14 -12.38
CA ASN A 92 9.13 12.68 -13.72
C ASN A 92 8.55 11.28 -13.89
N PRO A 93 7.57 11.07 -14.80
CA PRO A 93 6.89 9.78 -14.93
C PRO A 93 7.79 8.61 -15.35
N VAL A 94 8.98 8.87 -15.83
CA VAL A 94 9.99 7.85 -16.14
C VAL A 94 10.43 7.12 -14.87
N ASN A 95 10.37 7.80 -13.74
CA ASN A 95 10.77 7.27 -12.44
C ASN A 95 9.55 6.97 -11.56
N PRO A 96 9.64 5.97 -10.67
CA PRO A 96 8.58 5.74 -9.69
C PRO A 96 8.60 6.85 -8.62
N MET A 97 7.51 6.94 -7.87
CA MET A 97 7.51 7.80 -6.68
C MET A 97 8.60 7.34 -5.71
N THR A 98 9.11 8.27 -4.92
CA THR A 98 10.15 7.95 -3.94
C THR A 98 9.54 7.55 -2.60
N ALA A 99 10.32 6.84 -1.80
CA ALA A 99 9.95 6.53 -0.42
C ALA A 99 9.64 7.81 0.36
N ARG A 100 10.40 8.88 0.11
CA ARG A 100 10.21 10.16 0.76
C ARG A 100 8.85 10.78 0.42
N GLN A 101 8.43 10.69 -0.84
CA GLN A 101 7.12 11.17 -1.27
C GLN A 101 6.00 10.40 -0.57
N LEU A 102 6.14 9.08 -0.44
CA LEU A 102 5.16 8.25 0.26
C LEU A 102 5.11 8.61 1.76
N CYS A 103 6.26 8.82 2.38
CA CYS A 103 6.31 9.26 3.78
C CYS A 103 5.61 10.62 3.98
N ARG A 104 5.84 11.56 3.07
CA ARG A 104 5.16 12.86 3.11
C ARG A 104 3.65 12.72 2.98
N ALA A 105 3.21 11.83 2.10
CA ALA A 105 1.78 11.57 1.90
C ALA A 105 1.13 11.01 3.17
N VAL A 106 1.80 10.09 3.85
CA VAL A 106 1.32 9.53 5.13
C VAL A 106 1.19 10.63 6.18
N HIS A 107 2.23 11.47 6.32
CA HIS A 107 2.21 12.55 7.30
C HIS A 107 1.09 13.56 7.01
N ALA A 108 0.92 13.93 5.75
CA ALA A 108 -0.14 14.85 5.34
C ALA A 108 -1.53 14.27 5.61
N ALA A 109 -1.72 12.99 5.31
CA ALA A 109 -2.99 12.31 5.56
C ALA A 109 -3.30 12.22 7.06
N ALA A 110 -2.30 11.88 7.88
CA ALA A 110 -2.47 11.80 9.33
C ALA A 110 -2.81 13.16 9.92
N GLN A 111 -2.15 14.22 9.47
CA GLN A 111 -2.43 15.57 9.92
C GLN A 111 -3.85 16.01 9.53
N ALA A 112 -4.23 15.77 8.28
CA ALA A 112 -5.57 16.10 7.80
C ALA A 112 -6.66 15.31 8.53
N ALA A 113 -6.37 14.09 8.95
CA ALA A 113 -7.30 13.25 9.70
C ALA A 113 -7.36 13.58 11.18
N GLY A 114 -6.53 14.50 11.66
CA GLY A 114 -6.48 14.87 13.08
C GLY A 114 -5.89 13.78 13.97
N ILE A 115 -5.02 12.94 13.42
CA ILE A 115 -4.39 11.88 14.19
C ILE A 115 -3.12 12.42 14.84
N ALA A 116 -3.10 12.44 16.18
CA ALA A 116 -1.99 12.98 16.95
C ALA A 116 -0.80 12.01 17.03
N LYS A 117 -1.02 10.74 16.76
CA LYS A 117 0.02 9.71 16.82
C LYS A 117 1.04 9.91 15.70
N ARG A 118 2.28 9.50 15.95
CA ARG A 118 3.29 9.47 14.90
C ARG A 118 2.98 8.34 13.92
N VAL A 119 2.81 8.68 12.64
CA VAL A 119 2.43 7.71 11.61
C VAL A 119 3.47 7.72 10.49
N SER A 120 3.88 6.53 10.06
CA SER A 120 4.79 6.31 8.94
C SER A 120 4.21 5.20 8.05
N PRO A 121 4.77 4.96 6.85
CA PRO A 121 4.34 3.80 6.05
C PRO A 121 4.51 2.47 6.80
N HIS A 122 5.55 2.37 7.64
CA HIS A 122 5.75 1.18 8.47
C HIS A 122 4.59 0.99 9.46
N THR A 123 4.03 2.08 9.97
CA THR A 123 2.86 2.03 10.87
C THR A 123 1.67 1.37 10.17
N LEU A 124 1.44 1.69 8.89
CA LEU A 124 0.35 1.07 8.12
C LEU A 124 0.56 -0.43 7.96
N ARG A 125 1.77 -0.85 7.62
CA ARG A 125 2.09 -2.27 7.48
C ARG A 125 1.92 -3.01 8.81
N HIS A 126 2.38 -2.41 9.90
CA HIS A 126 2.25 -2.97 11.24
C HIS A 126 0.77 -3.08 11.65
N SER A 127 -0.02 -2.07 11.33
CA SER A 127 -1.47 -2.08 11.60
C SER A 127 -2.18 -3.18 10.80
N PHE A 128 -1.76 -3.42 9.54
CA PHE A 128 -2.28 -4.53 8.75
C PHE A 128 -2.09 -5.87 9.46
N ALA A 129 -0.87 -6.16 9.90
CA ALA A 129 -0.56 -7.41 10.61
C ALA A 129 -1.38 -7.55 11.88
N THR A 130 -1.49 -6.49 12.66
CA THR A 130 -2.23 -6.49 13.92
C THR A 130 -3.74 -6.70 13.68
N HIS A 131 -4.29 -6.05 12.65
CA HIS A 131 -5.71 -6.19 12.33
C HIS A 131 -6.04 -7.60 11.82
N LEU A 132 -5.13 -8.23 11.08
CA LEU A 132 -5.29 -9.64 10.69
C LEU A 132 -5.33 -10.54 11.93
N LEU A 133 -4.44 -10.30 12.89
CA LEU A 133 -4.39 -11.06 14.13
C LEU A 133 -5.71 -10.91 14.91
N GLU A 134 -6.22 -9.69 15.00
CA GLU A 134 -7.50 -9.40 15.66
C GLU A 134 -8.69 -10.09 14.97
N GLN A 135 -8.58 -10.35 13.67
CA GLN A 135 -9.61 -11.08 12.90
C GLN A 135 -9.48 -12.59 13.04
N GLY A 136 -8.57 -13.06 13.90
CA GLY A 136 -8.38 -14.48 14.13
C GLY A 136 -7.44 -15.18 13.17
N VAL A 137 -6.71 -14.44 12.35
CA VAL A 137 -5.70 -15.04 11.48
C VAL A 137 -4.52 -15.50 12.34
N ASP A 138 -4.07 -16.74 12.14
CA ASP A 138 -2.98 -17.34 12.91
C ASP A 138 -1.70 -16.50 12.71
N ILE A 139 -1.01 -16.22 13.82
CA ILE A 139 0.21 -15.41 13.78
C ILE A 139 1.28 -16.02 12.88
N ARG A 140 1.32 -17.36 12.77
CA ARG A 140 2.27 -18.03 11.87
C ARG A 140 1.99 -17.72 10.43
N VAL A 141 0.71 -17.64 10.04
CA VAL A 141 0.31 -17.23 8.69
C VAL A 141 0.73 -15.80 8.43
N ILE A 142 0.49 -14.90 9.40
CA ILE A 142 0.89 -13.49 9.29
C ILE A 142 2.41 -13.39 9.12
N GLN A 143 3.18 -14.14 9.92
CA GLN A 143 4.64 -14.15 9.81
C GLN A 143 5.11 -14.61 8.44
N VAL A 144 4.51 -15.66 7.89
CA VAL A 144 4.83 -16.14 6.54
C VAL A 144 4.56 -15.06 5.50
N LEU A 145 3.40 -14.39 5.57
CA LEU A 145 3.05 -13.31 4.66
C LEU A 145 4.06 -12.16 4.72
N LEU A 146 4.50 -11.80 5.93
CA LEU A 146 5.47 -10.71 6.11
C LEU A 146 6.89 -11.13 5.73
N GLU A 147 7.29 -12.37 6.02
CA GLU A 147 8.61 -12.89 5.68
C GLU A 147 8.80 -13.01 4.17
N MET A 148 7.77 -13.37 3.45
CA MET A 148 7.81 -13.38 2.00
C MET A 148 8.05 -11.98 1.42
N ALA A 149 7.99 -10.95 2.25
CA ALA A 149 8.29 -9.58 1.90
C ALA A 149 9.76 -9.21 2.08
N THR A 150 10.56 -10.08 2.68
CA THR A 150 12.01 -9.80 2.89
C THR A 150 12.89 -10.36 1.75
#